data_f79490460b5e91c88918c5de71309dc6
#
_entry.id   f79490460b5e91c88918c5de71309dc6
#
_cell.length_a   1.000
_cell.length_b   1.000
_cell.length_c   1.000
_cell.angle_alpha   90.00
_cell.angle_beta   90.00
_cell.angle_gamma   90.00
#
_symmetry.space_group_name_H-M   'P 1'
#
loop_
_entity.id
_entity.type
_entity.pdbx_description
1 polymer ?
#
loop_
_entity_poly.entity_id
_entity_poly.type
_entity_poly.pdbx_seq_one_letter_code
_entity_poly.pdbx_strand_id
1 'polypeptide(L)'
;MLEDKNKNLLFNIAAHTGSLIAVIIYFKKEIFSIINNIPLLQNIIIATTPVVIFGFMIKVLNINLFLQDIKIVAYATIFFSIILYFCDKVSVKIKFNKNISNRNALYIGLAQVLALIPGTSRSGITISCARYLGFSRLDSAKFSFLISIPTLFAATVLGIGEVALNFDRDLIILLLVGFSFSLIVSLLSIKVFLSFVEKHSLTIFVIIRLILGFLLLFYLAN
;
A
#
# COMPACT_ATOMS: atom_id res chain seq x y z
N MET A 1 15.32 -9.96 23.24
CA MET A 1 14.64 -10.65 22.11
C MET A 1 13.15 -10.30 22.00
N LEU A 2 12.28 -10.51 23.01
CA LEU A 2 10.86 -10.09 22.96
C LEU A 2 10.71 -8.57 22.99
N GLU A 3 11.53 -7.87 23.77
CA GLU A 3 11.54 -6.41 23.89
C GLU A 3 11.92 -5.73 22.56
N ASP A 4 12.92 -6.26 21.87
CA ASP A 4 13.33 -5.75 20.54
C ASP A 4 12.24 -5.96 19.48
N LYS A 5 11.52 -7.08 19.55
CA LYS A 5 10.39 -7.35 18.66
C LYS A 5 9.26 -6.33 18.85
N ASN A 6 8.95 -5.98 20.10
CA ASN A 6 7.93 -4.99 20.42
C ASN A 6 8.37 -3.57 19.99
N LYS A 7 9.64 -3.19 20.20
CA LYS A 7 10.20 -1.90 19.74
C LYS A 7 10.11 -1.77 18.21
N ASN A 8 10.48 -2.82 17.48
CA ASN A 8 10.38 -2.84 16.01
C ASN A 8 8.93 -2.74 15.53
N LEU A 9 8.00 -3.42 16.20
CA LEU A 9 6.57 -3.33 15.84
C LEU A 9 6.01 -1.93 16.09
N LEU A 10 6.33 -1.31 17.23
CA LEU A 10 5.95 0.06 17.55
C LEU A 10 6.53 1.07 16.55
N PHE A 11 7.80 0.92 16.19
CA PHE A 11 8.43 1.76 15.17
C PHE A 11 7.72 1.65 13.82
N ASN A 12 7.38 0.44 13.39
CA ASN A 12 6.61 0.22 12.15
C ASN A 12 5.22 0.88 12.23
N ILE A 13 4.53 0.79 13.36
CA ILE A 13 3.23 1.45 13.58
C ILE A 13 3.38 2.97 13.48
N ALA A 14 4.41 3.56 14.10
CA ALA A 14 4.68 4.98 14.03
C ALA A 14 4.97 5.44 12.59
N ALA A 15 5.78 4.69 11.84
CA ALA A 15 6.06 4.96 10.43
C ALA A 15 4.81 4.83 9.55
N HIS A 16 3.98 3.81 9.76
CA HIS A 16 2.71 3.67 9.04
C HIS A 16 1.73 4.81 9.36
N THR A 17 1.67 5.24 10.61
CA THR A 17 0.84 6.39 11.02
C THR A 17 1.33 7.67 10.37
N GLY A 18 2.64 7.91 10.29
CA GLY A 18 3.23 9.03 9.58
C GLY A 18 2.85 9.03 8.09
N SER A 19 2.97 7.88 7.44
CA SER A 19 2.55 7.72 6.04
C SER A 19 1.05 7.93 5.84
N LEU A 20 0.21 7.42 6.74
CA LEU A 20 -1.24 7.62 6.72
C LEU A 20 -1.60 9.11 6.78
N ILE A 21 -1.01 9.83 7.73
CA ILE A 21 -1.24 11.27 7.87
C ILE A 21 -0.74 12.03 6.64
N ALA A 22 0.39 11.62 6.04
CA ALA A 22 0.87 12.21 4.79
C ALA A 22 -0.17 12.08 3.66
N VAL A 23 -0.76 10.90 3.49
CA VAL A 23 -1.81 10.68 2.48
C VAL A 23 -3.03 11.56 2.77
N ILE A 24 -3.48 11.64 4.03
CA ILE A 24 -4.63 12.46 4.43
C ILE A 24 -4.35 13.95 4.15
N ILE A 25 -3.17 14.45 4.50
CA ILE A 25 -2.79 15.84 4.25
C ILE A 25 -2.72 16.14 2.76
N TYR A 26 -2.10 15.24 1.98
CA TYR A 26 -1.93 15.43 0.54
C TYR A 26 -3.28 15.44 -0.18
N PHE A 27 -4.15 14.50 0.14
CA PHE A 27 -5.46 14.31 -0.47
C PHE A 27 -6.62 15.00 0.28
N LYS A 28 -6.32 15.98 1.15
CA LYS A 28 -7.35 16.67 1.95
C LYS A 28 -8.51 17.22 1.12
N LYS A 29 -8.24 17.79 -0.05
CA LYS A 29 -9.28 18.34 -0.92
C LYS A 29 -10.19 17.24 -1.49
N GLU A 30 -9.60 16.15 -1.93
CA GLU A 30 -10.31 14.96 -2.41
C GLU A 30 -11.13 14.34 -1.29
N ILE A 31 -10.57 14.22 -0.08
CA ILE A 31 -11.25 13.67 1.10
C ILE A 31 -12.46 14.54 1.47
N PHE A 32 -12.32 15.86 1.52
CA PHE A 32 -13.46 16.75 1.75
C PHE A 32 -14.51 16.63 0.65
N SER A 33 -14.10 16.42 -0.60
CA SER A 33 -15.05 16.19 -1.70
C SER A 33 -15.75 14.84 -1.61
N ILE A 34 -15.13 13.82 -1.00
CA ILE A 34 -15.71 12.49 -0.79
C ILE A 34 -16.91 12.56 0.15
N ILE A 35 -16.88 13.42 1.18
CA ILE A 35 -17.99 13.61 2.12
C ILE A 35 -19.26 14.00 1.36
N ASN A 36 -19.14 14.74 0.27
CA ASN A 36 -20.22 15.18 -0.61
C ASN A 36 -20.42 14.25 -1.84
N ASN A 37 -19.58 13.21 -2.00
CA ASN A 37 -19.60 12.26 -3.11
C ASN A 37 -19.80 10.84 -2.60
N ILE A 38 -21.03 10.53 -2.21
CA ILE A 38 -21.42 9.21 -1.68
C ILE A 38 -20.94 8.04 -2.57
N PRO A 39 -21.07 8.08 -3.92
CA PRO A 39 -20.56 7.01 -4.78
C PRO A 39 -19.06 6.76 -4.63
N LEU A 40 -18.23 7.80 -4.49
CA LEU A 40 -16.80 7.63 -4.31
C LEU A 40 -16.48 7.02 -2.93
N LEU A 41 -17.18 7.45 -1.87
CA LEU A 41 -17.06 6.86 -0.55
C LEU A 41 -17.42 5.37 -0.55
N GLN A 42 -18.54 5.00 -1.19
CA GLN A 42 -18.94 3.60 -1.35
C GLN A 42 -17.86 2.79 -2.08
N ASN A 43 -17.27 3.32 -3.15
CA ASN A 43 -16.22 2.65 -3.89
C ASN A 43 -14.95 2.44 -3.05
N ILE A 44 -14.57 3.38 -2.19
CA ILE A 44 -13.45 3.22 -1.25
C ILE A 44 -13.77 2.11 -0.25
N ILE A 45 -14.96 2.06 0.32
CA ILE A 45 -15.40 1.02 1.25
C ILE A 45 -15.36 -0.34 0.54
N ILE A 46 -15.99 -0.46 -0.65
CA ILE A 46 -16.03 -1.71 -1.43
C ILE A 46 -14.60 -2.20 -1.74
N ALA A 47 -13.69 -1.31 -2.14
CA ALA A 47 -12.31 -1.67 -2.47
C ALA A 47 -11.48 -2.03 -1.22
N THR A 48 -11.85 -1.54 -0.04
CA THR A 48 -11.10 -1.82 1.20
C THR A 48 -11.60 -3.09 1.91
N THR A 49 -12.91 -3.37 1.84
CA THR A 49 -13.53 -4.49 2.56
C THR A 49 -12.82 -5.84 2.33
N PRO A 50 -12.49 -6.27 1.10
CA PRO A 50 -11.84 -7.56 0.90
C PRO A 50 -10.52 -7.69 1.65
N VAL A 51 -9.61 -6.70 1.53
CA VAL A 51 -8.28 -6.79 2.16
C VAL A 51 -8.37 -6.76 3.69
N VAL A 52 -9.33 -6.06 4.27
CA VAL A 52 -9.54 -6.04 5.73
C VAL A 52 -10.03 -7.40 6.21
N ILE A 53 -11.00 -8.01 5.52
CA ILE A 53 -11.51 -9.34 5.87
C ILE A 53 -10.40 -10.38 5.77
N PHE A 54 -9.69 -10.46 4.63
CA PHE A 54 -8.63 -11.44 4.44
C PHE A 54 -7.43 -11.19 5.37
N GLY A 55 -7.06 -9.93 5.62
CA GLY A 55 -6.01 -9.58 6.57
C GLY A 55 -6.35 -10.02 7.99
N PHE A 56 -7.59 -9.83 8.42
CA PHE A 56 -8.07 -10.31 9.70
C PHE A 56 -8.06 -11.85 9.77
N MET A 57 -8.51 -12.53 8.72
CA MET A 57 -8.47 -14.00 8.65
C MET A 57 -7.05 -14.54 8.74
N ILE A 58 -6.09 -13.97 8.01
CA ILE A 58 -4.67 -14.36 8.06
C ILE A 58 -4.12 -14.21 9.48
N LYS A 59 -4.50 -13.12 10.17
CA LYS A 59 -4.11 -12.88 11.57
C LYS A 59 -4.67 -13.94 12.51
N VAL A 60 -5.97 -14.21 12.44
CA VAL A 60 -6.66 -15.20 13.30
C VAL A 60 -6.13 -16.62 13.08
N LEU A 61 -5.85 -16.99 11.83
CA LEU A 61 -5.36 -18.31 11.45
C LEU A 61 -3.84 -18.47 11.63
N ASN A 62 -3.11 -17.42 12.08
CA ASN A 62 -1.66 -17.40 12.25
C ASN A 62 -0.85 -17.81 10.99
N ILE A 63 -1.38 -17.56 9.80
CA ILE A 63 -0.74 -17.92 8.52
C ILE A 63 0.49 -17.03 8.24
N ASN A 64 0.68 -15.94 8.98
CA ASN A 64 1.77 -14.98 8.79
C ASN A 64 3.17 -15.61 8.78
N LEU A 65 3.39 -16.68 9.54
CA LEU A 65 4.69 -17.35 9.64
C LEU A 65 5.17 -17.94 8.30
N PHE A 66 4.26 -18.48 7.51
CA PHE A 66 4.59 -19.05 6.19
C PHE A 66 4.89 -17.98 5.14
N LEU A 67 4.33 -16.78 5.29
CA LEU A 67 4.48 -15.71 4.32
C LEU A 67 5.78 -14.90 4.53
N GLN A 68 6.48 -15.06 5.66
CA GLN A 68 7.69 -14.29 5.99
C GLN A 68 8.98 -14.84 5.35
N ASP A 69 8.91 -15.91 4.57
CA ASP A 69 10.07 -16.44 3.85
C ASP A 69 10.54 -15.41 2.81
N ILE A 70 11.82 -15.05 2.90
CA ILE A 70 12.46 -14.09 2.00
C ILE A 70 12.43 -14.54 0.53
N LYS A 71 12.35 -15.86 0.27
CA LYS A 71 12.15 -16.43 -1.08
C LYS A 71 10.79 -16.02 -1.63
N ILE A 72 9.74 -16.09 -0.82
CA ILE A 72 8.39 -15.65 -1.22
C ILE A 72 8.42 -14.15 -1.57
N VAL A 73 9.10 -13.34 -0.76
CA VAL A 73 9.27 -11.89 -1.02
C VAL A 73 9.95 -11.65 -2.38
N ALA A 74 11.02 -12.38 -2.68
CA ALA A 74 11.78 -12.23 -3.92
C ALA A 74 10.93 -12.62 -5.15
N TYR A 75 10.33 -13.82 -5.12
CA TYR A 75 9.48 -14.29 -6.23
C TYR A 75 8.24 -13.41 -6.43
N ALA A 76 7.56 -13.02 -5.35
CA ALA A 76 6.42 -12.12 -5.43
C ALA A 76 6.81 -10.75 -6.01
N THR A 77 7.97 -10.20 -5.60
CA THR A 77 8.48 -8.94 -6.13
C THR A 77 8.70 -9.01 -7.63
N ILE A 78 9.30 -10.08 -8.13
CA ILE A 78 9.54 -10.28 -9.57
C ILE A 78 8.20 -10.46 -10.31
N PHE A 79 7.38 -11.41 -9.84
CA PHE A 79 6.14 -11.77 -10.50
C PHE A 79 5.17 -10.58 -10.64
N PHE A 80 4.91 -9.86 -9.55
CA PHE A 80 4.01 -8.72 -9.57
C PHE A 80 4.59 -7.49 -10.28
N SER A 81 5.91 -7.42 -10.46
CA SER A 81 6.53 -6.39 -11.30
C SER A 81 6.28 -6.66 -12.79
N ILE A 82 6.31 -7.91 -13.20
CA ILE A 82 5.98 -8.32 -14.57
C ILE A 82 4.50 -8.02 -14.86
N ILE A 83 3.59 -8.32 -13.92
CA ILE A 83 2.18 -7.96 -14.03
C ILE A 83 2.00 -6.46 -14.21
N LEU A 84 2.68 -5.63 -13.38
CA LEU A 84 2.61 -4.17 -13.48
C LEU A 84 3.06 -3.68 -14.86
N TYR A 85 4.11 -4.27 -15.43
CA TYR A 85 4.61 -3.92 -16.77
C TYR A 85 3.55 -4.15 -17.84
N PHE A 86 2.92 -5.31 -17.86
CA PHE A 86 1.87 -5.60 -18.86
C PHE A 86 0.61 -4.74 -18.64
N CYS A 87 0.18 -4.55 -17.41
CA CYS A 87 -0.97 -3.72 -17.10
C CYS A 87 -0.72 -2.25 -17.47
N ASP A 88 0.50 -1.74 -17.33
CA ASP A 88 0.82 -0.35 -17.69
C ASP A 88 0.71 -0.08 -19.19
N LYS A 89 0.83 -1.10 -20.03
CA LYS A 89 0.69 -0.98 -21.50
C LYS A 89 -0.76 -0.92 -21.99
N VAL A 90 -1.72 -1.21 -21.14
CA VAL A 90 -3.15 -1.17 -21.52
C VAL A 90 -3.55 0.26 -21.87
N SER A 91 -4.27 0.40 -23.00
CA SER A 91 -4.78 1.70 -23.46
C SER A 91 -5.78 2.29 -22.46
N VAL A 92 -5.78 3.62 -22.33
CA VAL A 92 -6.74 4.32 -21.46
C VAL A 92 -8.12 4.30 -22.14
N LYS A 93 -9.10 3.71 -21.46
CA LYS A 93 -10.49 3.60 -21.92
C LYS A 93 -11.46 4.36 -21.02
N ILE A 94 -11.09 4.56 -19.76
CA ILE A 94 -11.94 5.15 -18.73
C ILE A 94 -11.27 6.42 -18.23
N LYS A 95 -11.96 7.56 -18.32
CA LYS A 95 -11.55 8.78 -17.62
C LYS A 95 -12.12 8.72 -16.20
N PHE A 96 -11.31 9.07 -15.23
CA PHE A 96 -11.71 9.16 -13.82
C PHE A 96 -12.58 10.41 -13.61
N ASN A 97 -13.71 10.47 -14.30
CA ASN A 97 -14.74 11.47 -14.04
C ASN A 97 -15.62 10.96 -12.90
N LYS A 98 -15.13 11.06 -11.66
CA LYS A 98 -15.88 10.90 -10.39
C LYS A 98 -16.66 9.59 -10.17
N ASN A 99 -16.78 8.70 -11.15
CA ASN A 99 -17.59 7.48 -11.07
C ASN A 99 -16.79 6.22 -11.43
N ILE A 100 -15.97 5.74 -10.51
CA ILE A 100 -15.58 4.32 -10.54
C ILE A 100 -16.86 3.52 -10.33
N SER A 101 -17.13 2.52 -11.16
CA SER A 101 -18.25 1.62 -10.89
C SER A 101 -17.93 0.74 -9.67
N ASN A 102 -18.95 0.36 -8.91
CA ASN A 102 -18.81 -0.55 -7.76
C ASN A 102 -18.10 -1.85 -8.16
N ARG A 103 -18.33 -2.34 -9.39
CA ARG A 103 -17.67 -3.54 -9.92
C ARG A 103 -16.15 -3.31 -10.08
N ASN A 104 -15.73 -2.18 -10.63
CA ASN A 104 -14.30 -1.86 -10.76
C ASN A 104 -13.64 -1.67 -9.39
N ALA A 105 -14.33 -1.01 -8.45
CA ALA A 105 -13.86 -0.87 -7.09
C ALA A 105 -13.66 -2.23 -6.41
N LEU A 106 -14.60 -3.17 -6.59
CA LEU A 106 -14.48 -4.53 -6.08
C LEU A 106 -13.29 -5.28 -6.69
N TYR A 107 -13.08 -5.20 -8.01
CA TYR A 107 -11.92 -5.86 -8.65
C TYR A 107 -10.60 -5.30 -8.12
N ILE A 108 -10.48 -3.98 -7.94
CA ILE A 108 -9.29 -3.37 -7.36
C ILE A 108 -9.12 -3.82 -5.89
N GLY A 109 -10.22 -3.94 -5.14
CA GLY A 109 -10.21 -4.43 -3.77
C GLY A 109 -9.79 -5.90 -3.64
N LEU A 110 -10.27 -6.76 -4.55
CA LEU A 110 -9.84 -8.17 -4.61
C LEU A 110 -8.36 -8.28 -5.00
N ALA A 111 -7.91 -7.47 -5.96
CA ALA A 111 -6.48 -7.38 -6.27
C ALA A 111 -5.65 -6.91 -5.07
N GLN A 112 -6.19 -6.00 -4.24
CA GLN A 112 -5.52 -5.53 -3.03
C GLN A 112 -5.29 -6.64 -2.00
N VAL A 113 -6.09 -7.72 -1.99
CA VAL A 113 -5.87 -8.89 -1.11
C VAL A 113 -4.51 -9.54 -1.40
N LEU A 114 -4.07 -9.56 -2.66
CA LEU A 114 -2.75 -10.08 -3.03
C LEU A 114 -1.60 -9.29 -2.39
N ALA A 115 -1.85 -8.06 -1.96
CA ALA A 115 -0.85 -7.26 -1.23
C ALA A 115 -0.55 -7.80 0.18
N LEU A 116 -1.34 -8.73 0.70
CA LEU A 116 -1.05 -9.45 1.95
C LEU A 116 0.13 -10.43 1.77
N ILE A 117 0.48 -10.78 0.53
CA ILE A 117 1.70 -11.52 0.21
C ILE A 117 2.88 -10.52 0.24
N PRO A 118 3.88 -10.71 1.12
CA PRO A 118 5.05 -9.86 1.17
C PRO A 118 5.79 -9.83 -0.17
N GLY A 119 6.29 -8.66 -0.56
CA GLY A 119 6.94 -8.47 -1.87
C GLY A 119 5.98 -8.03 -3.00
N THR A 120 4.66 -8.21 -2.87
CA THR A 120 3.70 -7.83 -3.92
C THR A 120 3.68 -6.34 -4.20
N SER A 121 3.86 -5.48 -3.20
CA SER A 121 3.59 -4.03 -3.22
C SER A 121 2.11 -3.70 -3.36
N ARG A 122 1.52 -3.17 -2.29
CA ARG A 122 0.09 -2.82 -2.28
C ARG A 122 -0.28 -1.83 -3.38
N SER A 123 0.43 -0.71 -3.48
CA SER A 123 0.19 0.26 -4.57
C SER A 123 0.46 -0.34 -5.94
N GLY A 124 1.48 -1.18 -6.08
CA GLY A 124 1.79 -1.85 -7.34
C GLY A 124 0.63 -2.69 -7.86
N ILE A 125 0.03 -3.54 -7.03
CA ILE A 125 -1.06 -4.42 -7.47
C ILE A 125 -2.38 -3.67 -7.70
N THR A 126 -2.71 -2.68 -6.86
CA THR A 126 -3.93 -1.88 -7.04
C THR A 126 -3.86 -1.00 -8.28
N ILE A 127 -2.69 -0.40 -8.55
CA ILE A 127 -2.43 0.35 -9.78
C ILE A 127 -2.48 -0.59 -10.98
N SER A 128 -1.87 -1.76 -10.93
CA SER A 128 -1.92 -2.76 -12.01
C SER A 128 -3.36 -3.12 -12.37
N CYS A 129 -4.19 -3.43 -11.38
CA CYS A 129 -5.59 -3.76 -11.61
C CYS A 129 -6.35 -2.56 -12.21
N ALA A 130 -6.19 -1.37 -11.67
CA ALA A 130 -6.84 -0.17 -12.21
C ALA A 130 -6.39 0.13 -13.65
N ARG A 131 -5.09 -0.02 -13.97
CA ARG A 131 -4.55 0.10 -15.33
C ARG A 131 -5.15 -0.95 -16.28
N TYR A 132 -5.23 -2.21 -15.82
CA TYR A 132 -5.85 -3.29 -16.59
C TYR A 132 -7.32 -2.99 -16.93
N LEU A 133 -8.05 -2.39 -15.99
CA LEU A 133 -9.42 -1.93 -16.21
C LEU A 133 -9.53 -0.72 -17.14
N GLY A 134 -8.42 -0.11 -17.56
CA GLY A 134 -8.37 0.98 -18.53
C GLY A 134 -8.35 2.39 -17.92
N PHE A 135 -8.08 2.54 -16.62
CA PHE A 135 -7.87 3.85 -16.00
C PHE A 135 -6.51 4.46 -16.41
N SER A 136 -6.39 5.78 -16.36
CA SER A 136 -5.10 6.46 -16.55
C SER A 136 -4.12 6.10 -15.43
N ARG A 137 -2.81 6.27 -15.64
CA ARG A 137 -1.79 6.07 -14.60
C ARG A 137 -2.04 6.95 -13.38
N LEU A 138 -2.32 8.23 -13.63
CA LEU A 138 -2.59 9.20 -12.57
C LEU A 138 -3.83 8.82 -11.76
N ASP A 139 -4.93 8.46 -12.42
CA ASP A 139 -6.17 8.08 -11.76
C ASP A 139 -6.01 6.78 -10.96
N SER A 140 -5.31 5.79 -11.54
CA SER A 140 -4.98 4.54 -10.87
C SER A 140 -4.17 4.78 -9.59
N ALA A 141 -3.17 5.68 -9.66
CA ALA A 141 -2.36 6.07 -8.52
C ALA A 141 -3.17 6.81 -7.45
N LYS A 142 -3.98 7.80 -7.85
CA LYS A 142 -4.84 8.55 -6.92
C LYS A 142 -5.82 7.62 -6.18
N PHE A 143 -6.50 6.74 -6.89
CA PHE A 143 -7.41 5.79 -6.26
C PHE A 143 -6.69 4.82 -5.34
N SER A 144 -5.51 4.33 -5.75
CA SER A 144 -4.65 3.49 -4.90
C SER A 144 -4.28 4.19 -3.58
N PHE A 145 -3.94 5.48 -3.61
CA PHE A 145 -3.68 6.25 -2.38
C PHE A 145 -4.94 6.44 -1.54
N LEU A 146 -6.09 6.74 -2.14
CA LEU A 146 -7.34 6.92 -1.38
C LEU A 146 -7.77 5.65 -0.64
N ILE A 147 -7.72 4.48 -1.29
CA ILE A 147 -8.03 3.20 -0.62
C ILE A 147 -6.97 2.79 0.39
N SER A 148 -5.79 3.43 0.35
CA SER A 148 -4.75 3.20 1.35
C SER A 148 -5.11 3.74 2.72
N ILE A 149 -5.91 4.80 2.79
CA ILE A 149 -6.27 5.45 4.05
C ILE A 149 -6.96 4.46 5.00
N PRO A 150 -8.12 3.88 4.64
CA PRO A 150 -8.78 2.92 5.52
C PRO A 150 -7.97 1.64 5.75
N THR A 151 -7.17 1.21 4.76
CA THR A 151 -6.33 0.01 4.90
C THR A 151 -5.18 0.23 5.89
N LEU A 152 -4.47 1.36 5.81
CA LEU A 152 -3.41 1.71 6.75
C LEU A 152 -3.97 1.96 8.15
N PHE A 153 -5.14 2.60 8.25
CA PHE A 153 -5.82 2.79 9.52
C PHE A 153 -6.15 1.43 10.18
N ALA A 154 -6.74 0.50 9.44
CA ALA A 154 -7.03 -0.85 9.95
C ALA A 154 -5.75 -1.58 10.39
N ALA A 155 -4.67 -1.51 9.60
CA ALA A 155 -3.39 -2.12 9.95
C ALA A 155 -2.79 -1.51 11.22
N THR A 156 -2.87 -0.18 11.38
CA THR A 156 -2.41 0.52 12.59
C THR A 156 -3.19 0.09 13.83
N VAL A 157 -4.53 0.04 13.75
CA VAL A 157 -5.39 -0.39 14.87
C VAL A 157 -5.10 -1.84 15.27
N LEU A 158 -4.97 -2.73 14.29
CA LEU A 158 -4.62 -4.13 14.54
C LEU A 158 -3.23 -4.29 15.17
N GLY A 159 -2.26 -3.46 14.75
CA GLY A 159 -0.90 -3.47 15.29
C GLY A 159 -0.82 -2.97 16.74
N ILE A 160 -1.53 -1.90 17.07
CA ILE A 160 -1.58 -1.34 18.44
C ILE A 160 -2.11 -2.39 19.43
N GLY A 161 -3.10 -3.19 19.02
CA GLY A 161 -3.68 -4.23 19.88
C GLY A 161 -2.72 -5.38 20.24
N GLU A 162 -1.53 -5.45 19.62
CA GLU A 162 -0.53 -6.50 19.87
C GLU A 162 0.57 -6.08 20.86
N VAL A 163 0.62 -4.79 21.23
CA VAL A 163 1.74 -4.26 22.01
C VAL A 163 1.35 -4.06 23.46
N ALA A 164 2.11 -4.70 24.37
CA ALA A 164 2.11 -4.33 25.78
C ALA A 164 2.84 -2.98 25.93
N LEU A 165 2.12 -1.97 26.43
CA LEU A 165 2.57 -0.59 26.45
C LEU A 165 3.46 -0.31 27.69
N ASN A 166 4.76 -0.50 27.55
CA ASN A 166 5.74 0.10 28.46
C ASN A 166 6.53 1.13 27.67
N PHE A 167 6.23 2.40 27.87
CA PHE A 167 6.91 3.51 27.21
C PHE A 167 8.05 4.04 28.09
N ASP A 168 9.28 3.82 27.67
CA ASP A 168 10.42 4.57 28.17
C ASP A 168 10.67 5.83 27.30
N ARG A 169 11.48 6.76 27.80
CA ARG A 169 11.77 8.03 27.13
C ARG A 169 12.44 7.80 25.76
N ASP A 170 13.34 6.85 25.66
CA ASP A 170 14.11 6.58 24.43
C ASP A 170 13.21 6.00 23.34
N LEU A 171 12.27 5.14 23.74
CA LEU A 171 11.26 4.61 22.83
C LEU A 171 10.36 5.73 22.28
N ILE A 172 9.89 6.65 23.14
CA ILE A 172 9.06 7.79 22.69
C ILE A 172 9.81 8.64 21.67
N ILE A 173 11.09 8.96 21.92
CA ILE A 173 11.91 9.71 20.97
C ILE A 173 12.04 8.97 19.64
N LEU A 174 12.32 7.66 19.67
CA LEU A 174 12.43 6.82 18.48
C LEU A 174 11.14 6.83 17.66
N LEU A 175 9.97 6.71 18.32
CA LEU A 175 8.67 6.73 17.66
C LEU A 175 8.36 8.09 17.03
N LEU A 176 8.67 9.20 17.72
CA LEU A 176 8.49 10.55 17.20
C LEU A 176 9.39 10.81 15.98
N VAL A 177 10.64 10.38 16.03
CA VAL A 177 11.56 10.47 14.88
C VAL A 177 11.06 9.66 13.70
N GLY A 178 10.69 8.38 13.93
CA GLY A 178 10.17 7.50 12.87
C GLY A 178 8.88 8.04 12.23
N PHE A 179 7.95 8.52 13.06
CA PHE A 179 6.72 9.17 12.60
C PHE A 179 7.01 10.42 11.75
N SER A 180 7.82 11.34 12.26
CA SER A 180 8.09 12.63 11.60
C SER A 180 8.85 12.44 10.29
N PHE A 181 9.86 11.57 10.30
CA PHE A 181 10.61 11.22 9.10
C PHE A 181 9.71 10.56 8.04
N SER A 182 8.89 9.58 8.45
CA SER A 182 7.94 8.92 7.56
C SER A 182 6.92 9.89 6.98
N LEU A 183 6.39 10.82 7.78
CA LEU A 183 5.45 11.85 7.34
C LEU A 183 6.06 12.72 6.24
N ILE A 184 7.26 13.27 6.48
CA ILE A 184 7.93 14.16 5.52
C ILE A 184 8.27 13.44 4.23
N VAL A 185 8.93 12.28 4.34
CA VAL A 185 9.34 11.48 3.18
C VAL A 185 8.13 11.02 2.37
N SER A 186 7.04 10.61 3.03
CA SER A 186 5.81 10.20 2.34
C SER A 186 5.15 11.35 1.59
N LEU A 187 5.07 12.56 2.18
CA LEU A 187 4.53 13.74 1.49
C LEU A 187 5.31 14.06 0.22
N LEU A 188 6.65 14.06 0.31
CA LEU A 188 7.52 14.30 -0.84
C LEU A 188 7.37 13.20 -1.90
N SER A 189 7.37 11.94 -1.46
CA SER A 189 7.24 10.78 -2.34
C SER A 189 5.91 10.76 -3.09
N ILE A 190 4.79 11.07 -2.43
CA ILE A 190 3.48 11.15 -3.07
C ILE A 190 3.48 12.23 -4.15
N LYS A 191 3.98 13.41 -3.84
CA LYS A 191 4.06 14.54 -4.79
C LYS A 191 4.90 14.17 -6.02
N VAL A 192 6.11 13.65 -5.80
CA VAL A 192 7.03 13.25 -6.86
C VAL A 192 6.44 12.11 -7.68
N PHE A 193 5.90 11.08 -7.04
CA PHE A 193 5.31 9.93 -7.70
C PHE A 193 4.13 10.31 -8.60
N LEU A 194 3.17 11.09 -8.11
CA LEU A 194 2.01 11.50 -8.90
C LEU A 194 2.42 12.39 -10.09
N SER A 195 3.35 13.32 -9.89
CA SER A 195 3.88 14.14 -10.97
C SER A 195 4.64 13.31 -12.01
N PHE A 196 5.34 12.26 -11.58
CA PHE A 196 6.06 11.36 -12.46
C PHE A 196 5.10 10.49 -13.30
N VAL A 197 4.13 9.82 -12.68
CA VAL A 197 3.22 8.90 -13.39
C VAL A 197 2.24 9.61 -14.33
N GLU A 198 2.04 10.90 -14.14
CA GLU A 198 1.27 11.73 -15.06
C GLU A 198 1.93 11.82 -16.43
N LYS A 199 3.27 11.88 -16.47
CA LYS A 199 4.06 12.13 -17.70
C LYS A 199 4.81 10.91 -18.22
N HIS A 200 5.12 9.95 -17.34
CA HIS A 200 6.00 8.82 -17.65
C HIS A 200 5.32 7.48 -17.39
N SER A 201 5.89 6.43 -17.98
CA SER A 201 5.46 5.04 -17.74
C SER A 201 5.91 4.52 -16.37
N LEU A 202 5.22 3.48 -15.89
CA LEU A 202 5.60 2.80 -14.65
C LEU A 202 6.81 1.87 -14.81
N THR A 203 7.40 1.79 -16.01
CA THR A 203 8.49 0.88 -16.35
C THR A 203 9.71 1.05 -15.45
N ILE A 204 10.05 2.28 -15.04
CA ILE A 204 11.17 2.50 -14.11
C ILE A 204 10.97 1.79 -12.77
N PHE A 205 9.75 1.82 -12.23
CA PHE A 205 9.42 1.12 -10.98
C PHE A 205 9.47 -0.40 -11.17
N VAL A 206 9.08 -0.89 -12.36
CA VAL A 206 9.20 -2.31 -12.71
C VAL A 206 10.68 -2.72 -12.72
N ILE A 207 11.55 -1.96 -13.37
CA ILE A 207 13.00 -2.27 -13.46
C ILE A 207 13.62 -2.30 -12.07
N ILE A 208 13.37 -1.27 -11.24
CA ILE A 208 13.90 -1.22 -9.86
C ILE A 208 13.47 -2.45 -9.07
N ARG A 209 12.21 -2.83 -9.16
CA ARG A 209 11.69 -4.00 -8.45
C ARG A 209 12.25 -5.33 -8.97
N LEU A 210 12.44 -5.46 -10.28
CA LEU A 210 13.11 -6.64 -10.86
C LEU A 210 14.54 -6.76 -10.36
N ILE A 211 15.30 -5.66 -10.37
CA ILE A 211 16.67 -5.64 -9.83
C ILE A 211 16.68 -6.06 -8.36
N LEU A 212 15.80 -5.49 -7.53
CA LEU A 212 15.70 -5.85 -6.11
C LEU A 212 15.31 -7.32 -5.91
N GLY A 213 14.37 -7.83 -6.68
CA GLY A 213 13.95 -9.24 -6.59
C GLY A 213 15.07 -10.20 -6.98
N PHE A 214 15.81 -9.90 -8.05
CA PHE A 214 16.96 -10.72 -8.45
C PHE A 214 18.13 -10.62 -7.47
N LEU A 215 18.41 -9.44 -6.90
CA LEU A 215 19.42 -9.29 -5.85
C LEU A 215 19.08 -10.11 -4.61
N LEU A 216 17.80 -10.14 -4.20
CA LEU A 216 17.35 -10.99 -3.09
C LEU A 216 17.55 -12.48 -3.41
N LEU A 217 17.22 -12.94 -4.61
CA LEU A 217 17.46 -14.33 -5.01
C LEU A 217 18.96 -14.67 -5.05
N PHE A 218 19.79 -13.75 -5.57
CA PHE A 218 21.24 -13.93 -5.58
C PHE A 218 21.83 -14.05 -4.17
N TYR A 219 21.38 -13.19 -3.25
CA TYR A 219 21.79 -13.24 -1.84
C TYR A 219 21.40 -14.55 -1.15
N LEU A 220 20.28 -15.15 -1.54
CA LEU A 220 19.80 -16.41 -0.99
C LEU A 220 20.45 -17.66 -1.58
N ALA A 221 21.12 -17.49 -2.72
CA ALA A 221 21.83 -18.58 -3.42
C ALA A 221 23.29 -18.73 -2.95
N ASN A 222 23.82 -17.70 -2.27
CA ASN A 222 25.17 -17.68 -1.67
C ASN A 222 25.10 -17.74 -0.14
#